data_cec45e4a6069edec8188f1001be90328
#
_entry.id   cec45e4a6069edec8188f1001be90328
#
_cell.length_a   1.000
_cell.length_b   1.000
_cell.length_c   1.000
_cell.angle_alpha   90.00
_cell.angle_beta   90.00
_cell.angle_gamma   90.00
#
_symmetry.space_group_name_H-M   'P 1'
#
loop_
_entity.id
_entity.type
_entity.pdbx_description
1 polymer ?
#
loop_
_entity_poly.entity_id
_entity_poly.type
_entity_poly.pdbx_seq_one_letter_code
_entity_poly.pdbx_strand_id
1 'polypeptide(L)'
;FGNILTLTSIVFSTISIWLELKIISNKSKEIELEKKQEITSAYRREIQNMYNEIIDFKHDYIKIYSSMSTLIASDNLKMIKDFFYKEILPFHNSILKDVTFTHSITLIEDSIIQGIIYSYVLKAKNNSINFNIDIQENINIVSEISSLDMSRILGILLDNAFEEAVKTESKNVILSIIPLKTQIIYVIKNSCNTVPDISKIFLNNYSTKGENHGRGLSIVQNICNNYSNVFFNVKIQDNFFLSELIINTVD
;
A
#
# COMPACT_ATOMS: atom_id res chain seq x y z
N PHE A 1 53.14 -42.41 11.73
CA PHE A 1 51.78 -42.84 11.32
C PHE A 1 50.69 -41.97 11.96
N GLY A 2 50.78 -41.60 13.25
CA GLY A 2 49.77 -40.81 13.96
C GLY A 2 49.50 -39.38 13.35
N ASN A 3 50.60 -38.70 12.96
CA ASN A 3 50.48 -37.32 12.40
C ASN A 3 49.85 -37.28 11.01
N ILE A 4 49.93 -38.34 10.22
CA ILE A 4 49.27 -38.40 8.89
C ILE A 4 47.77 -38.61 9.06
N LEU A 5 47.33 -39.44 10.01
CA LEU A 5 45.92 -39.70 10.29
C LEU A 5 45.19 -38.43 10.83
N THR A 6 45.85 -37.68 11.69
CA THR A 6 45.29 -36.41 12.20
C THR A 6 45.16 -35.33 11.10
N LEU A 7 46.18 -35.25 10.21
CA LEU A 7 46.13 -34.30 9.09
C LEU A 7 44.99 -34.61 8.09
N THR A 8 44.81 -35.89 7.77
CA THR A 8 43.71 -36.32 6.88
C THR A 8 42.34 -36.09 7.49
N SER A 9 42.19 -36.30 8.81
CA SER A 9 40.94 -36.01 9.53
C SER A 9 40.59 -34.50 9.50
N ILE A 10 41.57 -33.63 9.71
CA ILE A 10 41.39 -32.17 9.66
C ILE A 10 40.98 -31.73 8.24
N VAL A 11 41.66 -32.23 7.22
CA VAL A 11 41.32 -31.91 5.82
C VAL A 11 39.91 -32.40 5.46
N PHE A 12 39.54 -33.58 5.90
CA PHE A 12 38.19 -34.11 5.67
C PHE A 12 37.10 -33.26 6.36
N SER A 13 37.34 -32.87 7.62
CA SER A 13 36.41 -32.03 8.38
C SER A 13 36.25 -30.62 7.76
N THR A 14 37.35 -30.03 7.29
CA THR A 14 37.27 -28.69 6.62
C THR A 14 36.54 -28.76 5.29
N ILE A 15 36.73 -29.84 4.51
CA ILE A 15 35.96 -30.04 3.25
C ILE A 15 34.47 -30.24 3.56
N SER A 16 34.15 -31.02 4.60
CA SER A 16 32.75 -31.24 5.00
C SER A 16 32.07 -29.96 5.41
N ILE A 17 32.69 -29.14 6.25
CA ILE A 17 32.18 -27.83 6.67
C ILE A 17 31.99 -26.88 5.45
N TRP A 18 32.96 -26.87 4.54
CA TRP A 18 32.87 -26.06 3.34
C TRP A 18 31.71 -26.48 2.44
N LEU A 19 31.45 -27.77 2.28
CA LEU A 19 30.32 -28.32 1.52
C LEU A 19 29.00 -27.95 2.18
N GLU A 20 28.87 -28.07 3.50
CA GLU A 20 27.67 -27.68 4.24
C GLU A 20 27.36 -26.19 4.08
N LEU A 21 28.34 -25.31 4.24
CA LEU A 21 28.21 -23.88 4.03
C LEU A 21 27.78 -23.54 2.61
N LYS A 22 28.31 -24.25 1.61
CA LYS A 22 27.94 -24.09 0.21
C LYS A 22 26.48 -24.50 -0.06
N ILE A 23 26.05 -25.62 0.55
CA ILE A 23 24.63 -26.07 0.45
C ILE A 23 23.70 -25.07 1.09
N ILE A 24 24.01 -24.54 2.28
CA ILE A 24 23.22 -23.54 2.98
C ILE A 24 23.11 -22.25 2.15
N SER A 25 24.24 -21.79 1.60
CA SER A 25 24.28 -20.60 0.74
C SER A 25 23.43 -20.76 -0.54
N ASN A 26 23.50 -21.92 -1.17
CA ASN A 26 22.70 -22.21 -2.36
C ASN A 26 21.20 -22.26 -2.04
N LYS A 27 20.84 -22.91 -0.93
CA LYS A 27 19.44 -22.99 -0.48
C LYS A 27 18.88 -21.62 -0.09
N SER A 28 19.68 -20.76 0.52
CA SER A 28 19.30 -19.36 0.82
C SER A 28 19.01 -18.56 -0.45
N LYS A 29 19.85 -18.71 -1.49
CA LYS A 29 19.62 -18.06 -2.79
C LYS A 29 18.36 -18.56 -3.49
N GLU A 30 18.10 -19.85 -3.41
CA GLU A 30 16.90 -20.47 -3.99
C GLU A 30 15.63 -19.91 -3.35
N ILE A 31 15.59 -19.84 -2.00
CA ILE A 31 14.48 -19.25 -1.25
C ILE A 31 14.29 -17.77 -1.59
N GLU A 32 15.38 -17.02 -1.77
CA GLU A 32 15.31 -15.61 -2.16
C GLU A 32 14.73 -15.44 -3.58
N LEU A 33 15.14 -16.32 -4.51
CA LEU A 33 14.63 -16.34 -5.86
C LEU A 33 13.13 -16.68 -5.91
N GLU A 34 12.70 -17.69 -5.16
CA GLU A 34 11.30 -18.08 -5.03
C GLU A 34 10.44 -16.92 -4.49
N LYS A 35 10.89 -16.26 -3.41
CA LYS A 35 10.20 -15.08 -2.88
C LYS A 35 10.08 -13.95 -3.90
N LYS A 36 11.15 -13.69 -4.65
CA LYS A 36 11.15 -12.66 -5.70
C LYS A 36 10.19 -13.01 -6.84
N GLN A 37 10.11 -14.28 -7.22
CA GLN A 37 9.15 -14.76 -8.21
C GLN A 37 7.72 -14.64 -7.72
N GLU A 38 7.45 -14.97 -6.46
CA GLU A 38 6.13 -14.85 -5.83
C GLU A 38 5.66 -13.40 -5.82
N ILE A 39 6.51 -12.46 -5.36
CA ILE A 39 6.23 -11.02 -5.38
C ILE A 39 5.94 -10.53 -6.80
N THR A 40 6.77 -10.93 -7.76
CA THR A 40 6.61 -10.53 -9.16
C THR A 40 5.32 -11.08 -9.76
N SER A 41 4.94 -12.30 -9.41
CA SER A 41 3.70 -12.92 -9.88
C SER A 41 2.45 -12.26 -9.29
N ALA A 42 2.50 -11.88 -8.00
CA ALA A 42 1.44 -11.13 -7.34
C ALA A 42 1.26 -9.75 -7.98
N TYR A 43 2.36 -9.02 -8.19
CA TYR A 43 2.34 -7.73 -8.89
C TYR A 43 1.78 -7.82 -10.32
N ARG A 44 2.14 -8.87 -11.06
CA ARG A 44 1.61 -9.10 -12.41
C ARG A 44 0.11 -9.36 -12.41
N ARG A 45 -0.41 -10.12 -11.41
CA ARG A 45 -1.86 -10.33 -11.24
C ARG A 45 -2.59 -9.01 -10.97
N GLU A 46 -2.03 -8.17 -10.13
CA GLU A 46 -2.60 -6.87 -9.78
C GLU A 46 -2.71 -5.96 -11.01
N ILE A 47 -1.64 -5.85 -11.81
CA ILE A 47 -1.66 -5.11 -13.09
C ILE A 47 -2.71 -5.69 -14.04
N GLN A 48 -2.83 -7.01 -14.13
CA GLN A 48 -3.84 -7.65 -14.99
C GLN A 48 -5.26 -7.32 -14.54
N ASN A 49 -5.52 -7.29 -13.23
CA ASN A 49 -6.81 -6.91 -12.68
C ASN A 49 -7.13 -5.44 -12.99
N MET A 50 -6.19 -4.52 -12.77
CA MET A 50 -6.34 -3.11 -13.15
C MET A 50 -6.62 -2.94 -14.65
N TYR A 51 -5.92 -3.68 -15.49
CA TYR A 51 -6.14 -3.64 -16.94
C TYR A 51 -7.56 -4.12 -17.32
N ASN A 52 -8.06 -5.17 -16.67
CA ASN A 52 -9.41 -5.68 -16.89
C ASN A 52 -10.46 -4.65 -16.44
N GLU A 53 -10.28 -3.98 -15.30
CA GLU A 53 -11.16 -2.91 -14.83
C GLU A 53 -11.23 -1.72 -15.82
N ILE A 54 -10.11 -1.34 -16.41
CA ILE A 54 -10.06 -0.31 -17.46
C ILE A 54 -10.85 -0.76 -18.70
N ILE A 55 -10.74 -2.03 -19.08
CA ILE A 55 -11.51 -2.58 -20.21
C ILE A 55 -13.00 -2.53 -19.91
N ASP A 56 -13.42 -2.96 -18.71
CA ASP A 56 -14.82 -2.96 -18.30
C ASP A 56 -15.38 -1.54 -18.27
N PHE A 57 -14.63 -0.60 -17.69
CA PHE A 57 -14.97 0.82 -17.73
C PHE A 57 -15.14 1.34 -19.17
N LYS A 58 -14.20 1.06 -20.06
CA LYS A 58 -14.27 1.43 -21.48
C LYS A 58 -15.52 0.86 -22.14
N HIS A 59 -15.87 -0.39 -21.83
CA HIS A 59 -17.02 -1.06 -22.40
C HIS A 59 -18.34 -0.41 -21.94
N ASP A 60 -18.45 -0.06 -20.66
CA ASP A 60 -19.62 0.62 -20.11
C ASP A 60 -19.76 2.06 -20.64
N TYR A 61 -18.62 2.77 -20.79
CA TYR A 61 -18.61 4.08 -21.44
C TYR A 61 -19.13 4.01 -22.89
N ILE A 62 -18.68 3.04 -23.68
CA ILE A 62 -19.13 2.85 -25.06
C ILE A 62 -20.63 2.54 -25.13
N LYS A 63 -21.15 1.71 -24.21
CA LYS A 63 -22.61 1.40 -24.14
C LYS A 63 -23.41 2.67 -23.88
N ILE A 64 -23.03 3.47 -22.89
CA ILE A 64 -23.70 4.72 -22.55
C ILE A 64 -23.67 5.67 -23.74
N TYR A 65 -22.52 5.87 -24.36
CA TYR A 65 -22.36 6.73 -25.52
C TYR A 65 -23.23 6.30 -26.72
N SER A 66 -23.21 5.00 -27.04
CA SER A 66 -24.01 4.43 -28.14
C SER A 66 -25.51 4.56 -27.88
N SER A 67 -25.96 4.28 -26.64
CA SER A 67 -27.37 4.43 -26.24
C SER A 67 -27.84 5.88 -26.33
N MET A 68 -27.01 6.80 -25.85
CA MET A 68 -27.31 8.22 -25.92
C MET A 68 -27.39 8.74 -27.36
N SER A 69 -26.47 8.31 -28.22
CA SER A 69 -26.47 8.67 -29.64
C SER A 69 -27.76 8.22 -30.34
N THR A 70 -28.21 6.99 -30.04
CA THR A 70 -29.47 6.43 -30.59
C THR A 70 -30.70 7.19 -30.09
N LEU A 71 -30.75 7.55 -28.82
CA LEU A 71 -31.85 8.30 -28.21
C LEU A 71 -31.94 9.72 -28.76
N ILE A 72 -30.78 10.38 -28.96
CA ILE A 72 -30.75 11.71 -29.59
C ILE A 72 -31.28 11.63 -31.04
N ALA A 73 -30.88 10.61 -31.79
CA ALA A 73 -31.36 10.39 -33.16
C ALA A 73 -32.87 10.13 -33.24
N SER A 74 -33.48 9.62 -32.15
CA SER A 74 -34.93 9.39 -32.08
C SER A 74 -35.77 10.63 -31.79
N ASP A 75 -35.14 11.76 -31.47
CA ASP A 75 -35.76 13.07 -31.10
C ASP A 75 -36.82 12.99 -29.97
N ASN A 76 -36.74 11.94 -29.15
CA ASN A 76 -37.66 11.70 -28.05
C ASN A 76 -37.12 12.28 -26.73
N LEU A 77 -37.43 13.55 -26.46
CA LEU A 77 -36.94 14.29 -25.29
C LEU A 77 -37.24 13.58 -23.96
N LYS A 78 -38.36 12.88 -23.85
CA LYS A 78 -38.75 12.17 -22.62
C LYS A 78 -37.82 10.98 -22.38
N MET A 79 -37.54 10.17 -23.41
CA MET A 79 -36.65 9.05 -23.30
C MET A 79 -35.18 9.48 -23.02
N ILE A 80 -34.74 10.58 -23.61
CA ILE A 80 -33.43 11.18 -23.36
C ILE A 80 -33.30 11.59 -21.89
N LYS A 81 -34.31 12.28 -21.34
CA LYS A 81 -34.34 12.68 -19.93
C LYS A 81 -34.35 11.46 -19.00
N ASP A 82 -35.20 10.48 -19.26
CA ASP A 82 -35.30 9.26 -18.45
C ASP A 82 -33.96 8.52 -18.43
N PHE A 83 -33.31 8.38 -19.58
CA PHE A 83 -32.00 7.73 -19.68
C PHE A 83 -30.92 8.55 -18.95
N PHE A 84 -30.92 9.85 -19.08
CA PHE A 84 -29.98 10.73 -18.39
C PHE A 84 -30.07 10.57 -16.87
N TYR A 85 -31.28 10.63 -16.30
CA TYR A 85 -31.46 10.55 -14.84
C TYR A 85 -31.29 9.13 -14.28
N LYS A 86 -31.63 8.08 -15.04
CA LYS A 86 -31.57 6.71 -14.56
C LYS A 86 -30.22 6.01 -14.78
N GLU A 87 -29.53 6.36 -15.86
CA GLU A 87 -28.29 5.69 -16.26
C GLU A 87 -27.06 6.60 -16.19
N ILE A 88 -27.13 7.80 -16.81
CA ILE A 88 -25.95 8.66 -16.92
C ILE A 88 -25.61 9.32 -15.59
N LEU A 89 -26.58 9.89 -14.90
CA LEU A 89 -26.35 10.61 -13.65
C LEU A 89 -25.81 9.70 -12.52
N PRO A 90 -26.35 8.48 -12.30
CA PRO A 90 -25.76 7.53 -11.34
C PRO A 90 -24.36 7.08 -11.74
N PHE A 91 -24.12 6.81 -13.04
CA PHE A 91 -22.80 6.46 -13.55
C PHE A 91 -21.81 7.61 -13.37
N HIS A 92 -22.20 8.84 -13.71
CA HIS A 92 -21.39 10.04 -13.48
C HIS A 92 -21.08 10.26 -11.99
N ASN A 93 -22.05 10.07 -11.10
CA ASN A 93 -21.83 10.18 -9.65
C ASN A 93 -20.90 9.08 -9.10
N SER A 94 -20.93 7.89 -9.68
CA SER A 94 -19.95 6.84 -9.34
C SER A 94 -18.54 7.23 -9.77
N ILE A 95 -18.40 7.77 -10.99
CA ILE A 95 -17.12 8.28 -11.52
C ILE A 95 -16.63 9.48 -10.70
N LEU A 96 -17.49 10.42 -10.32
CA LEU A 96 -17.08 11.60 -9.54
C LEU A 96 -16.51 11.23 -8.17
N LYS A 97 -17.05 10.19 -7.54
CA LYS A 97 -16.42 9.66 -6.32
C LYS A 97 -15.02 9.12 -6.62
N ASP A 98 -14.83 8.44 -7.74
CA ASP A 98 -13.52 7.93 -8.17
C ASP A 98 -12.62 9.06 -8.71
N VAL A 99 -13.16 10.10 -9.35
CA VAL A 99 -12.41 11.25 -9.91
C VAL A 99 -11.82 12.15 -8.82
N THR A 100 -12.52 12.37 -7.71
CA THR A 100 -11.93 13.12 -6.58
C THR A 100 -10.71 12.38 -6.01
N PHE A 101 -10.76 11.07 -5.88
CA PHE A 101 -9.61 10.24 -5.49
C PHE A 101 -8.51 10.27 -6.56
N THR A 102 -8.88 10.14 -7.82
CA THR A 102 -7.91 10.13 -8.94
C THR A 102 -7.17 11.46 -9.01
N HIS A 103 -7.86 12.60 -8.84
CA HIS A 103 -7.20 13.90 -8.84
C HIS A 103 -6.19 14.05 -7.69
N SER A 104 -6.55 13.66 -6.46
CA SER A 104 -5.63 13.72 -5.32
C SER A 104 -4.39 12.85 -5.54
N ILE A 105 -4.54 11.66 -6.14
CA ILE A 105 -3.43 10.75 -6.42
C ILE A 105 -2.50 11.34 -7.51
N THR A 106 -3.03 12.02 -8.53
CA THR A 106 -2.19 12.62 -9.59
C THR A 106 -1.31 13.78 -9.11
N LEU A 107 -1.58 14.32 -7.92
CA LEU A 107 -0.73 15.31 -7.28
C LEU A 107 0.59 14.71 -6.73
N ILE A 108 0.73 13.39 -6.71
CA ILE A 108 1.96 12.68 -6.29
C ILE A 108 2.77 12.39 -7.57
N GLU A 109 4.00 12.84 -7.65
CA GLU A 109 4.83 12.60 -8.85
C GLU A 109 5.37 11.16 -8.94
N ASP A 110 5.57 10.48 -7.79
CA ASP A 110 6.08 9.11 -7.75
C ASP A 110 5.01 8.07 -8.15
N SER A 111 5.20 7.44 -9.31
CA SER A 111 4.27 6.47 -9.88
C SER A 111 4.12 5.19 -9.04
N ILE A 112 5.14 4.80 -8.25
CA ILE A 112 5.08 3.64 -7.37
C ILE A 112 4.16 3.94 -6.20
N ILE A 113 4.28 5.12 -5.61
CA ILE A 113 3.42 5.59 -4.51
C ILE A 113 1.99 5.77 -5.00
N GLN A 114 1.79 6.36 -6.19
CA GLN A 114 0.47 6.44 -6.82
C GLN A 114 -0.19 5.06 -6.94
N GLY A 115 0.55 4.08 -7.46
CA GLY A 115 0.06 2.71 -7.67
C GLY A 115 -0.37 2.04 -6.37
N ILE A 116 0.41 2.21 -5.29
CA ILE A 116 0.05 1.67 -3.97
C ILE A 116 -1.22 2.31 -3.43
N ILE A 117 -1.29 3.64 -3.42
CA ILE A 117 -2.48 4.34 -2.90
C ILE A 117 -3.71 3.93 -3.71
N TYR A 118 -3.59 3.81 -5.04
CA TYR A 118 -4.69 3.37 -5.90
C TYR A 118 -5.15 1.95 -5.56
N SER A 119 -4.24 1.02 -5.27
CA SER A 119 -4.59 -0.35 -4.87
C SER A 119 -5.44 -0.36 -3.59
N TYR A 120 -5.16 0.55 -2.64
CA TYR A 120 -5.96 0.70 -1.42
C TYR A 120 -7.31 1.37 -1.67
N VAL A 121 -7.45 2.24 -2.66
CA VAL A 121 -8.76 2.77 -3.10
C VAL A 121 -9.65 1.61 -3.57
N LEU A 122 -9.12 0.71 -4.40
CA LEU A 122 -9.85 -0.48 -4.84
C LEU A 122 -10.17 -1.42 -3.67
N LYS A 123 -9.21 -1.67 -2.78
CA LYS A 123 -9.40 -2.49 -1.57
C LYS A 123 -10.49 -1.88 -0.65
N ALA A 124 -10.56 -0.56 -0.52
CA ALA A 124 -11.58 0.14 0.23
C ALA A 124 -12.99 -0.09 -0.31
N LYS A 125 -13.14 0.03 -1.64
CA LYS A 125 -14.40 -0.24 -2.33
C LYS A 125 -14.91 -1.66 -2.09
N ASN A 126 -14.02 -2.64 -2.22
CA ASN A 126 -14.36 -4.07 -2.03
C ASN A 126 -14.73 -4.41 -0.59
N ASN A 127 -14.19 -3.71 0.41
CA ASN A 127 -14.43 -3.96 1.84
C ASN A 127 -15.42 -2.97 2.49
N SER A 128 -16.04 -2.08 1.70
CA SER A 128 -16.93 -1.02 2.20
C SER A 128 -16.27 -0.15 3.28
N ILE A 129 -15.00 0.18 3.09
CA ILE A 129 -14.23 1.09 3.95
C ILE A 129 -14.39 2.51 3.41
N ASN A 130 -14.67 3.46 4.29
CA ASN A 130 -14.67 4.88 3.95
C ASN A 130 -13.21 5.38 3.96
N PHE A 131 -12.55 5.28 2.81
CA PHE A 131 -11.17 5.71 2.63
C PHE A 131 -11.12 7.08 1.99
N ASN A 132 -10.60 8.08 2.69
CA ASN A 132 -10.43 9.43 2.20
C ASN A 132 -8.96 9.75 1.96
N ILE A 133 -8.67 10.44 0.85
CA ILE A 133 -7.32 10.91 0.50
C ILE A 133 -7.36 12.44 0.46
N ASP A 134 -6.56 13.08 1.31
CA ASP A 134 -6.44 14.52 1.42
C ASP A 134 -5.02 14.96 1.01
N ILE A 135 -4.91 15.42 -0.24
CA ILE A 135 -3.69 15.94 -0.84
C ILE A 135 -4.08 17.22 -1.56
N GLN A 136 -3.56 18.35 -1.11
CA GLN A 136 -4.02 19.67 -1.59
C GLN A 136 -3.06 20.31 -2.58
N GLU A 137 -1.79 19.89 -2.60
CA GLU A 137 -0.75 20.47 -3.45
C GLU A 137 0.08 19.38 -4.11
N ASN A 138 0.75 19.73 -5.21
CA ASN A 138 1.67 18.82 -5.88
C ASN A 138 2.82 18.41 -4.94
N ILE A 139 3.03 17.11 -4.86
CA ILE A 139 4.07 16.51 -4.03
C ILE A 139 5.22 16.10 -4.92
N ASN A 140 6.24 16.94 -4.93
CA ASN A 140 7.55 16.58 -5.50
C ASN A 140 8.39 15.96 -4.41
N ILE A 141 8.50 14.63 -4.40
CA ILE A 141 9.30 13.90 -3.41
C ILE A 141 10.76 13.91 -3.90
N VAL A 142 11.45 15.01 -3.72
CA VAL A 142 12.91 15.01 -3.71
C VAL A 142 13.34 14.54 -2.32
N SER A 143 13.14 13.27 -2.04
CA SER A 143 13.50 12.70 -0.74
C SER A 143 14.62 11.67 -0.92
N GLU A 144 15.52 11.63 0.05
CA GLU A 144 16.57 10.61 0.11
C GLU A 144 16.02 9.20 0.39
N ILE A 145 14.72 9.07 0.74
CA ILE A 145 14.08 7.77 0.92
C ILE A 145 13.76 7.14 -0.43
N SER A 146 14.14 5.88 -0.62
CA SER A 146 13.84 5.17 -1.87
C SER A 146 12.34 4.94 -2.03
N SER A 147 11.83 5.03 -3.28
CA SER A 147 10.42 4.71 -3.58
C SER A 147 10.03 3.30 -3.12
N LEU A 148 10.97 2.35 -3.11
CA LEU A 148 10.73 0.99 -2.62
C LEU A 148 10.51 0.95 -1.11
N ASP A 149 11.34 1.64 -0.32
CA ASP A 149 11.17 1.69 1.14
C ASP A 149 9.92 2.49 1.51
N MET A 150 9.66 3.60 0.83
CA MET A 150 8.43 4.38 1.01
C MET A 150 7.19 3.55 0.69
N SER A 151 7.22 2.77 -0.39
CA SER A 151 6.14 1.87 -0.76
C SER A 151 5.87 0.81 0.30
N ARG A 152 6.94 0.26 0.87
CA ARG A 152 6.86 -0.73 1.94
C ARG A 152 6.31 -0.14 3.23
N ILE A 153 6.72 1.07 3.60
CA ILE A 153 6.19 1.80 4.76
C ILE A 153 4.69 2.04 4.58
N LEU A 154 4.29 2.65 3.46
CA LEU A 154 2.88 2.96 3.19
C LEU A 154 2.03 1.69 3.15
N GLY A 155 2.51 0.63 2.52
CA GLY A 155 1.82 -0.66 2.49
C GLY A 155 1.54 -1.19 3.89
N ILE A 156 2.55 -1.25 4.76
CA ILE A 156 2.40 -1.73 6.14
C ILE A 156 1.43 -0.84 6.94
N LEU A 157 1.55 0.48 6.82
CA LEU A 157 0.71 1.41 7.58
C LEU A 157 -0.75 1.38 7.11
N LEU A 158 -0.98 1.32 5.81
CA LEU A 158 -2.33 1.21 5.24
C LEU A 158 -2.95 -0.15 5.53
N ASP A 159 -2.21 -1.27 5.45
CA ASP A 159 -2.73 -2.58 5.86
C ASP A 159 -3.18 -2.56 7.31
N ASN A 160 -2.36 -2.04 8.22
CA ASN A 160 -2.73 -1.92 9.64
C ASN A 160 -4.00 -1.08 9.83
N ALA A 161 -4.10 0.06 9.11
CA ALA A 161 -5.24 0.95 9.19
C ALA A 161 -6.53 0.29 8.70
N PHE A 162 -6.47 -0.43 7.56
CA PHE A 162 -7.61 -1.12 6.97
C PHE A 162 -8.07 -2.30 7.82
N GLU A 163 -7.14 -3.10 8.34
CA GLU A 163 -7.45 -4.24 9.23
C GLU A 163 -8.17 -3.80 10.52
N GLU A 164 -7.80 -2.65 11.08
CA GLU A 164 -8.47 -2.13 12.27
C GLU A 164 -9.80 -1.44 11.92
N ALA A 165 -9.85 -0.66 10.86
CA ALA A 165 -11.07 0.04 10.45
C ALA A 165 -12.22 -0.92 10.13
N VAL A 166 -11.96 -2.07 9.49
CA VAL A 166 -12.99 -3.09 9.19
C VAL A 166 -13.72 -3.58 10.44
N LYS A 167 -13.06 -3.58 11.61
CA LYS A 167 -13.63 -4.04 12.89
C LYS A 167 -14.53 -2.99 13.53
N THR A 168 -14.51 -1.75 13.07
CA THR A 168 -15.29 -0.63 13.61
C THR A 168 -16.58 -0.40 12.82
N GLU A 169 -17.58 0.21 13.45
CA GLU A 169 -18.82 0.58 12.74
C GLU A 169 -18.59 1.66 11.69
N SER A 170 -17.75 2.65 11.99
CA SER A 170 -17.49 3.79 11.09
C SER A 170 -16.63 3.43 9.90
N LYS A 171 -15.79 2.40 9.98
CA LYS A 171 -14.87 1.92 8.94
C LYS A 171 -14.09 3.05 8.24
N ASN A 172 -13.62 4.03 9.01
CA ASN A 172 -12.96 5.22 8.46
C ASN A 172 -11.45 5.05 8.40
N VAL A 173 -10.88 5.37 7.24
CA VAL A 173 -9.43 5.53 7.02
C VAL A 173 -9.21 6.83 6.26
N ILE A 174 -8.24 7.62 6.69
CA ILE A 174 -7.86 8.89 6.03
C ILE A 174 -6.35 8.84 5.80
N LEU A 175 -5.93 9.10 4.57
CA LEU A 175 -4.54 9.36 4.20
C LEU A 175 -4.43 10.84 3.87
N SER A 176 -3.66 11.60 4.66
CA SER A 176 -3.34 12.98 4.36
C SER A 176 -1.84 13.10 4.04
N ILE A 177 -1.50 13.82 2.96
CA ILE A 177 -0.12 14.12 2.61
C ILE A 177 0.02 15.64 2.58
N ILE A 178 0.84 16.16 3.47
CA ILE A 178 0.97 17.59 3.74
C ILE A 178 2.39 18.03 3.39
N PRO A 179 2.58 18.68 2.23
CA PRO A 179 3.86 19.27 1.89
C PRO A 179 4.04 20.59 2.66
N LEU A 180 5.18 20.71 3.33
CA LEU A 180 5.64 21.92 3.98
C LEU A 180 6.98 22.35 3.35
N LYS A 181 7.44 23.56 3.62
CA LYS A 181 8.67 24.10 3.01
C LYS A 181 9.91 23.20 3.18
N THR A 182 10.03 22.55 4.34
CA THR A 182 11.23 21.77 4.72
C THR A 182 10.92 20.32 5.06
N GLN A 183 9.67 19.89 4.89
CA GLN A 183 9.27 18.53 5.24
C GLN A 183 7.98 18.13 4.51
N ILE A 184 7.80 16.82 4.31
CA ILE A 184 6.54 16.24 3.88
C ILE A 184 6.03 15.33 4.99
N ILE A 185 4.77 15.49 5.37
CA ILE A 185 4.15 14.69 6.44
C ILE A 185 3.08 13.79 5.81
N TYR A 186 3.23 12.49 5.99
CA TYR A 186 2.20 11.51 5.68
C TYR A 186 1.47 11.14 6.98
N VAL A 187 0.17 11.34 7.01
CA VAL A 187 -0.68 10.98 8.14
C VAL A 187 -1.68 9.93 7.70
N ILE A 188 -1.62 8.76 8.33
CA ILE A 188 -2.64 7.72 8.16
C ILE A 188 -3.43 7.65 9.46
N LYS A 189 -4.71 7.99 9.38
CA LYS A 189 -5.65 8.01 10.50
C LYS A 189 -6.73 6.96 10.28
N ASN A 190 -6.95 6.06 11.23
CA ASN A 190 -8.01 5.07 11.13
C ASN A 190 -8.82 4.97 12.42
N SER A 191 -10.11 4.63 12.27
CA SER A 191 -10.96 4.28 13.41
C SER A 191 -10.44 2.99 14.08
N CYS A 192 -10.50 2.94 15.42
CA CYS A 192 -10.12 1.77 16.21
C CYS A 192 -11.07 1.58 17.39
N ASN A 193 -11.39 0.32 17.72
CA ASN A 193 -12.24 -0.03 18.87
C ASN A 193 -11.43 -0.14 20.16
N THR A 194 -10.18 -0.56 20.07
CA THR A 194 -9.29 -0.77 21.21
C THR A 194 -8.09 0.14 21.11
N VAL A 195 -7.77 0.82 22.20
CA VAL A 195 -6.59 1.68 22.31
C VAL A 195 -5.39 0.79 22.64
N PRO A 196 -4.41 0.62 21.72
CA PRO A 196 -3.21 -0.14 22.03
C PRO A 196 -2.30 0.63 23.01
N ASP A 197 -1.50 -0.12 23.77
CA ASP A 197 -0.48 0.46 24.63
C ASP A 197 0.67 1.02 23.78
N ILE A 198 0.71 2.33 23.62
CA ILE A 198 1.69 3.04 22.78
C ILE A 198 3.14 2.70 23.20
N SER A 199 3.39 2.45 24.50
CA SER A 199 4.73 2.14 24.97
C SER A 199 5.27 0.80 24.46
N LYS A 200 4.39 -0.09 23.99
CA LYS A 200 4.71 -1.46 23.56
C LYS A 200 4.60 -1.69 22.06
N ILE A 201 3.95 -0.80 21.32
CA ILE A 201 3.63 -1.02 19.88
C ILE A 201 4.86 -1.19 18.98
N PHE A 202 6.03 -0.72 19.41
CA PHE A 202 7.29 -0.90 18.69
C PHE A 202 8.07 -2.15 19.12
N LEU A 203 7.61 -2.86 20.14
CA LEU A 203 8.25 -4.10 20.58
C LEU A 203 7.96 -5.21 19.57
N ASN A 204 9.01 -5.98 19.23
CA ASN A 204 8.85 -7.17 18.40
C ASN A 204 7.87 -8.15 19.05
N ASN A 205 6.89 -8.62 18.28
CA ASN A 205 5.85 -9.55 18.69
C ASN A 205 4.77 -8.95 19.63
N TYR A 206 4.73 -7.63 19.85
CA TYR A 206 3.58 -7.01 20.49
C TYR A 206 2.46 -6.83 19.46
N SER A 207 1.35 -7.50 19.70
CA SER A 207 0.16 -7.41 18.84
C SER A 207 -1.09 -7.54 19.71
N THR A 208 -2.07 -6.71 19.43
CA THR A 208 -3.45 -6.91 19.91
C THR A 208 -4.21 -7.98 19.10
N LYS A 209 -3.56 -8.58 18.07
CA LYS A 209 -4.18 -9.44 17.05
C LYS A 209 -3.82 -10.93 17.17
N GLY A 210 -3.04 -11.35 18.21
CA GLY A 210 -2.64 -12.76 18.42
C GLY A 210 -1.21 -13.12 17.96
N GLU A 211 -0.84 -14.39 18.14
CA GLU A 211 0.47 -14.93 17.77
C GLU A 211 0.70 -14.82 16.25
N ASN A 212 1.86 -14.39 15.79
CA ASN A 212 2.28 -14.08 14.43
C ASN A 212 1.93 -12.68 13.89
N HIS A 213 1.28 -11.80 14.64
CA HIS A 213 1.07 -10.39 14.31
C HIS A 213 1.98 -9.52 15.20
N GLY A 214 2.23 -8.26 14.84
CA GLY A 214 2.99 -7.31 15.67
C GLY A 214 4.39 -6.97 15.20
N ARG A 215 4.74 -7.30 13.94
CA ARG A 215 6.02 -6.91 13.34
C ARG A 215 5.93 -5.70 12.40
N GLY A 216 4.72 -5.29 12.01
CA GLY A 216 4.55 -4.23 11.00
C GLY A 216 5.19 -2.90 11.40
N LEU A 217 4.81 -2.37 12.57
CA LEU A 217 5.32 -1.08 13.04
C LEU A 217 6.82 -1.12 13.39
N SER A 218 7.33 -2.24 13.90
CA SER A 218 8.77 -2.42 14.12
C SER A 218 9.57 -2.45 12.80
N ILE A 219 8.99 -3.02 11.73
CA ILE A 219 9.61 -2.99 10.39
C ILE A 219 9.62 -1.54 9.87
N VAL A 220 8.53 -0.79 10.02
CA VAL A 220 8.48 0.64 9.63
C VAL A 220 9.55 1.42 10.38
N GLN A 221 9.63 1.26 11.71
CA GLN A 221 10.65 1.92 12.52
C GLN A 221 12.08 1.58 12.07
N ASN A 222 12.34 0.29 11.78
CA ASN A 222 13.65 -0.15 11.30
C ASN A 222 14.00 0.45 9.93
N ILE A 223 13.03 0.57 9.02
CA ILE A 223 13.26 1.23 7.73
C ILE A 223 13.57 2.71 7.96
N CYS A 224 12.77 3.42 8.77
CA CYS A 224 13.00 4.83 9.07
C CYS A 224 14.38 5.08 9.70
N ASN A 225 14.84 4.20 10.58
CA ASN A 225 16.16 4.31 11.23
C ASN A 225 17.35 4.22 10.26
N ASN A 226 17.15 3.75 9.02
CA ASN A 226 18.19 3.76 7.99
C ASN A 226 18.36 5.15 7.35
N TYR A 227 17.47 6.10 7.65
CA TYR A 227 17.45 7.44 7.07
C TYR A 227 17.55 8.48 8.20
N SER A 228 18.43 9.46 8.05
CA SER A 228 18.65 10.50 9.05
C SER A 228 17.55 11.58 9.06
N ASN A 229 16.80 11.68 7.96
CA ASN A 229 15.78 12.69 7.71
C ASN A 229 14.34 12.15 7.76
N VAL A 230 14.15 10.86 8.12
CA VAL A 230 12.83 10.22 8.17
C VAL A 230 12.47 9.84 9.60
N PHE A 231 11.32 10.29 10.06
CA PHE A 231 10.84 10.08 11.44
C PHE A 231 9.46 9.46 11.41
N PHE A 232 9.23 8.50 12.30
CA PHE A 232 7.96 7.82 12.42
C PHE A 232 7.39 7.96 13.83
N ASN A 233 6.17 8.45 13.95
CA ASN A 233 5.45 8.63 15.20
C ASN A 233 4.06 7.98 15.12
N VAL A 234 3.51 7.63 16.29
CA VAL A 234 2.13 7.18 16.43
C VAL A 234 1.46 7.91 17.58
N LYS A 235 0.18 8.20 17.40
CA LYS A 235 -0.67 8.87 18.40
C LYS A 235 -2.04 8.22 18.41
N ILE A 236 -2.74 8.38 19.53
CA ILE A 236 -4.16 8.02 19.65
C ILE A 236 -4.91 9.27 20.03
N GLN A 237 -5.96 9.55 19.30
CA GLN A 237 -6.83 10.69 19.54
C GLN A 237 -8.28 10.32 19.21
N ASP A 238 -9.21 10.54 20.15
CA ASP A 238 -10.66 10.42 19.93
C ASP A 238 -11.09 9.10 19.24
N ASN A 239 -10.58 7.95 19.72
CA ASN A 239 -10.80 6.62 19.13
C ASN A 239 -10.24 6.44 17.71
N PHE A 240 -9.29 7.27 17.33
CA PHE A 240 -8.52 7.11 16.11
C PHE A 240 -7.06 6.81 16.43
N PHE A 241 -6.50 5.88 15.68
CA PHE A 241 -5.07 5.63 15.63
C PHE A 241 -4.46 6.45 14.50
N LEU A 242 -3.42 7.21 14.80
CA LEU A 242 -2.69 8.06 13.85
C LEU A 242 -1.27 7.54 13.71
N SER A 243 -0.87 7.27 12.49
CA SER A 243 0.52 7.00 12.08
C SER A 243 1.04 8.21 11.33
N GLU A 244 2.11 8.83 11.81
CA GLU A 244 2.73 10.01 11.21
C GLU A 244 4.14 9.65 10.71
N LEU A 245 4.37 9.78 9.42
CA LEU A 245 5.69 9.68 8.80
C LEU A 245 6.12 11.08 8.35
N ILE A 246 7.21 11.56 8.90
CA ILE A 246 7.76 12.90 8.63
C ILE A 246 9.06 12.72 7.86
N ILE A 247 9.15 13.34 6.70
CA ILE A 247 10.34 13.31 5.84
C ILE A 247 10.83 14.75 5.71
N ASN A 248 11.99 15.05 6.28
CA ASN A 248 12.62 16.35 6.08
C ASN A 248 13.23 16.41 4.68
N THR A 249 12.89 17.45 3.93
CA THR A 249 13.48 17.72 2.62
C THR A 249 14.77 18.50 2.83
N VAL A 250 15.84 18.10 2.17
CA VAL A 250 17.09 18.87 2.14
C VAL A 250 16.90 20.00 1.13
N ASP A 251 17.21 21.22 1.51
CA ASP A 251 17.25 22.39 0.62
C ASP A 251 18.31 22.23 -0.48
#